data_a32968abbd99a47c68495d59c71d44c8
#
_entry.id   a32968abbd99a47c68495d59c71d44c8
#
_cell.length_a   1.000
_cell.length_b   1.000
_cell.length_c   1.000
_cell.angle_alpha   90.00
_cell.angle_beta   90.00
_cell.angle_gamma   90.00
#
_symmetry.space_group_name_H-M   'P 1'
#
loop_
_entity.id
_entity.type
_entity.pdbx_description
1 polymer ?
#
loop_
_entity_poly.entity_id
_entity_poly.type
_entity_poly.pdbx_seq_one_letter_code
_entity_poly.pdbx_strand_id
1 'polypeptide(L)'
;MDLVVDVHELTRAFPPSERYGLTSQLRRAAVSVAANIAEGNGRMHRKEYAHHVSIARGSILELITCLEIAQRLGYLSAAVLVPAQQQADTISRMLLMLLRALERPARSAR
;
A
#
# COMPACT_ATOMS: atom_id res chain seq x y z
N MET A 1 -0.75 -11.02 4.92
CA MET A 1 -1.56 -10.08 4.14
C MET A 1 -1.40 -10.39 2.67
N ASP A 2 -2.52 -10.54 1.99
CA ASP A 2 -2.53 -10.99 0.60
C ASP A 2 -1.83 -10.03 -0.35
N LEU A 3 -1.86 -8.73 -0.06
CA LEU A 3 -1.21 -7.73 -0.90
C LEU A 3 0.28 -8.03 -1.11
N VAL A 4 1.00 -8.40 -0.05
CA VAL A 4 2.43 -8.71 -0.14
C VAL A 4 2.67 -9.92 -1.03
N VAL A 5 1.89 -10.97 -0.81
CA VAL A 5 1.98 -12.20 -1.60
C VAL A 5 1.63 -11.94 -3.06
N ASP A 6 0.55 -11.21 -3.30
CA ASP A 6 0.09 -10.90 -4.66
C ASP A 6 1.11 -10.08 -5.42
N VAL A 7 1.73 -9.09 -4.77
CA VAL A 7 2.77 -8.27 -5.39
C VAL A 7 4.01 -9.11 -5.71
N HIS A 8 4.38 -10.03 -4.83
CA HIS A 8 5.48 -10.96 -5.12
C HIS A 8 5.17 -11.81 -6.36
N GLU A 9 3.96 -12.33 -6.44
CA GLU A 9 3.57 -13.17 -7.58
C GLU A 9 3.58 -12.38 -8.89
N LEU A 10 2.98 -11.19 -8.91
CA LEU A 10 2.90 -10.43 -10.16
C LEU A 10 4.27 -9.90 -10.61
N THR A 11 5.20 -9.67 -9.69
CA THR A 11 6.52 -9.16 -10.05
C THR A 11 7.49 -10.26 -10.48
N ARG A 12 7.14 -11.53 -10.32
CA ARG A 12 8.00 -12.64 -10.76
C ARG A 12 8.34 -12.58 -12.24
N ALA A 13 7.39 -12.13 -13.05
CA ALA A 13 7.56 -12.06 -14.51
C ALA A 13 8.28 -10.80 -14.97
N PHE A 14 8.62 -9.90 -14.07
CA PHE A 14 9.33 -8.67 -14.41
C PHE A 14 10.75 -9.00 -14.90
N PRO A 15 11.32 -8.17 -15.81
CA PRO A 15 12.67 -8.41 -16.30
C PRO A 15 13.70 -8.40 -15.17
N PRO A 16 14.76 -9.23 -15.27
CA PRO A 16 15.84 -9.20 -14.28
C PRO A 16 16.48 -7.82 -14.09
N SER A 17 16.44 -6.97 -15.12
CA SER A 17 16.97 -5.61 -15.05
C SER A 17 16.21 -4.73 -14.03
N GLU A 18 14.99 -5.11 -13.64
CA GLU A 18 14.19 -4.38 -12.66
C GLU A 18 14.35 -4.91 -11.23
N ARG A 19 15.22 -5.88 -11.03
CA ARG A 19 15.39 -6.52 -9.71
C ARG A 19 15.65 -5.50 -8.60
N TYR A 20 16.48 -4.50 -8.87
CA TYR A 20 16.80 -3.45 -7.90
C TYR A 20 16.07 -2.14 -8.18
N GLY A 21 15.19 -2.12 -9.15
CA GLY A 21 14.37 -0.98 -9.52
C GLY A 21 12.92 -1.23 -9.17
N LEU A 22 12.08 -1.34 -10.20
CA LEU A 22 10.63 -1.39 -10.05
C LEU A 22 10.16 -2.61 -9.24
N THR A 23 10.76 -3.78 -9.46
CA THR A 23 10.43 -4.99 -8.70
C THR A 23 10.65 -4.74 -7.20
N SER A 24 11.81 -4.21 -6.85
CA SER A 24 12.15 -3.91 -5.45
C SER A 24 11.20 -2.88 -4.86
N GLN A 25 10.90 -1.81 -5.59
CA GLN A 25 10.01 -0.75 -5.11
C GLN A 25 8.61 -1.27 -4.83
N LEU A 26 8.05 -2.07 -5.73
CA LEU A 26 6.72 -2.65 -5.55
C LEU A 26 6.66 -3.55 -4.32
N ARG A 27 7.65 -4.42 -4.17
CA ARG A 27 7.70 -5.36 -3.04
C ARG A 27 7.87 -4.63 -1.71
N ARG A 28 8.75 -3.64 -1.66
CA ARG A 28 8.99 -2.84 -0.46
C ARG A 28 7.77 -2.02 -0.08
N ALA A 29 7.09 -1.42 -1.06
CA ALA A 29 5.88 -0.66 -0.80
C ALA A 29 4.78 -1.55 -0.21
N ALA A 30 4.58 -2.75 -0.74
CA ALA A 30 3.60 -3.69 -0.22
C ALA A 30 3.90 -4.09 1.22
N VAL A 31 5.16 -4.41 1.53
CA VAL A 31 5.59 -4.74 2.89
C VAL A 31 5.38 -3.55 3.82
N SER A 32 5.69 -2.34 3.36
CA SER A 32 5.50 -1.13 4.16
C SER A 32 4.03 -0.91 4.53
N VAL A 33 3.11 -1.15 3.59
CA VAL A 33 1.67 -1.06 3.89
C VAL A 33 1.31 -2.03 5.01
N ALA A 34 1.67 -3.29 4.85
CA ALA A 34 1.34 -4.33 5.82
C ALA A 34 1.97 -4.07 7.19
N ALA A 35 3.25 -3.72 7.20
CA ALA A 35 4.01 -3.51 8.43
C ALA A 35 3.47 -2.31 9.21
N ASN A 36 3.13 -1.22 8.53
CA ASN A 36 2.63 -0.03 9.20
C ASN A 36 1.20 -0.19 9.71
N ILE A 37 0.37 -0.95 9.02
CA ILE A 37 -0.95 -1.30 9.54
C ILE A 37 -0.81 -2.10 10.84
N ALA A 38 0.06 -3.11 10.83
CA ALA A 38 0.29 -3.95 12.01
C ALA A 38 0.88 -3.14 13.17
N GLU A 39 1.88 -2.29 12.89
CA GLU A 39 2.50 -1.44 13.89
C GLU A 39 1.48 -0.47 14.49
N GLY A 40 0.67 0.15 13.65
CA GLY A 40 -0.35 1.09 14.10
C GLY A 40 -1.36 0.46 15.02
N ASN A 41 -1.82 -0.74 14.68
CA ASN A 41 -2.79 -1.46 15.51
C ASN A 41 -2.25 -1.77 16.91
N GLY A 42 -0.94 -1.88 17.06
CA GLY A 42 -0.33 -2.15 18.35
C GLY A 42 -0.12 -0.91 19.22
N ARG A 43 -0.41 0.27 18.70
CA ARG A 43 -0.18 1.53 19.43
C ARG A 43 -1.35 1.89 20.31
N MET A 44 -1.05 2.33 21.52
CA MET A 44 -2.07 2.77 22.46
C MET A 44 -2.56 4.18 22.18
N HIS A 45 -1.68 5.02 21.61
CA HIS A 45 -1.99 6.42 21.38
C HIS A 45 -2.48 6.64 19.98
N ARG A 46 -3.57 7.37 19.89
CA ARG A 46 -4.25 7.70 18.65
C ARG A 46 -3.34 8.41 17.64
N LYS A 47 -2.49 9.31 18.14
CA LYS A 47 -1.55 10.05 17.31
C LYS A 47 -0.50 9.14 16.67
N GLU A 48 0.01 8.17 17.43
CA GLU A 48 0.96 7.19 16.90
C GLU A 48 0.30 6.28 15.88
N TYR A 49 -0.93 5.86 16.15
CA TYR A 49 -1.69 5.06 15.21
C TYR A 49 -1.89 5.83 13.90
N ALA A 50 -2.31 7.08 13.98
CA ALA A 50 -2.48 7.94 12.80
C ALA A 50 -1.18 8.10 12.01
N HIS A 51 -0.04 8.21 12.68
CA HIS A 51 1.26 8.29 12.04
C HIS A 51 1.53 7.06 11.17
N HIS A 52 1.34 5.86 11.73
CA HIS A 52 1.56 4.61 10.98
C HIS A 52 0.56 4.44 9.84
N VAL A 53 -0.69 4.82 10.04
CA VAL A 53 -1.71 4.80 8.98
C VAL A 53 -1.32 5.74 7.84
N SER A 54 -0.78 6.91 8.18
CA SER A 54 -0.32 7.88 7.18
C SER A 54 0.83 7.33 6.34
N ILE A 55 1.79 6.63 6.96
CA ILE A 55 2.89 5.98 6.24
C ILE A 55 2.33 4.88 5.32
N ALA A 56 1.44 4.05 5.83
CA ALA A 56 0.82 2.98 5.04
C ALA A 56 0.10 3.56 3.81
N ARG A 57 -0.62 4.68 3.98
CA ARG A 57 -1.32 5.33 2.88
C ARG A 57 -0.35 5.84 1.83
N GLY A 58 0.75 6.48 2.23
CA GLY A 58 1.80 6.91 1.29
C GLY A 58 2.37 5.73 0.52
N SER A 59 2.60 4.60 1.19
CA SER A 59 3.14 3.41 0.57
C SER A 59 2.18 2.79 -0.44
N ILE A 60 0.87 2.76 -0.16
CA ILE A 60 -0.09 2.21 -1.12
C ILE A 60 -0.23 3.11 -2.35
N LEU A 61 -0.14 4.43 -2.19
CA LEU A 61 -0.15 5.35 -3.32
C LEU A 61 1.09 5.17 -4.19
N GLU A 62 2.25 4.96 -3.57
CA GLU A 62 3.48 4.63 -4.31
C GLU A 62 3.32 3.33 -5.09
N LEU A 63 2.73 2.32 -4.47
CA LEU A 63 2.48 1.02 -5.10
C LEU A 63 1.58 1.19 -6.32
N ILE A 64 0.51 1.97 -6.21
CA ILE A 64 -0.41 2.24 -7.32
C ILE A 64 0.34 2.88 -8.49
N THR A 65 1.19 3.87 -8.20
CA THR A 65 2.01 4.53 -9.21
C THR A 65 2.96 3.55 -9.89
N CYS A 66 3.62 2.70 -9.12
CA CYS A 66 4.55 1.72 -9.66
C CYS A 66 3.85 0.67 -10.52
N LEU A 67 2.62 0.27 -10.17
CA LEU A 67 1.83 -0.63 -11.02
C LEU A 67 1.52 0.01 -12.36
N GLU A 68 1.16 1.27 -12.38
CA GLU A 68 0.91 1.99 -13.63
C GLU A 68 2.16 2.10 -14.48
N ILE A 69 3.31 2.39 -13.88
CA ILE A 69 4.58 2.43 -14.58
C ILE A 69 4.90 1.05 -15.17
N ALA A 70 4.71 -0.01 -14.41
CA ALA A 70 4.96 -1.38 -14.90
C ALA A 70 4.10 -1.71 -16.11
N GLN A 71 2.83 -1.28 -16.09
CA GLN A 71 1.96 -1.50 -17.25
C GLN A 71 2.46 -0.75 -18.46
N ARG A 72 2.83 0.50 -18.32
CA ARG A 72 3.31 1.33 -19.43
C ARG A 72 4.61 0.79 -20.02
N LEU A 73 5.42 0.12 -19.21
CA LEU A 73 6.63 -0.55 -19.68
C LEU A 73 6.36 -1.93 -20.27
N GLY A 74 5.11 -2.38 -20.24
CA GLY A 74 4.73 -3.66 -20.83
C GLY A 74 5.01 -4.87 -19.94
N TYR A 75 5.25 -4.67 -18.66
CA TYR A 75 5.57 -5.77 -17.71
C TYR A 75 4.33 -6.48 -17.18
N LEU A 76 3.18 -5.83 -17.25
CA LEU A 76 1.91 -6.38 -16.74
C LEU A 76 0.83 -6.28 -17.83
N SER A 77 0.07 -7.37 -18.00
CA SER A 77 -1.13 -7.34 -18.82
C SER A 77 -2.28 -6.65 -18.04
N ALA A 78 -3.29 -6.19 -18.79
CA ALA A 78 -4.48 -5.63 -18.17
C ALA A 78 -5.18 -6.63 -17.23
N ALA A 79 -5.16 -7.91 -17.60
CA ALA A 79 -5.79 -8.96 -16.80
C ALA A 79 -5.15 -9.11 -15.41
N VAL A 80 -3.85 -8.84 -15.30
CA VAL A 80 -3.13 -8.88 -14.02
C VAL A 80 -3.23 -7.53 -13.32
N LEU A 81 -3.12 -6.44 -14.08
CA LEU A 81 -3.09 -5.09 -13.53
C LEU A 81 -4.41 -4.70 -12.86
N VAL A 82 -5.54 -4.95 -13.51
CA VAL A 82 -6.84 -4.45 -13.04
C VAL A 82 -7.20 -4.97 -11.64
N PRO A 83 -7.10 -6.28 -11.36
CA PRO A 83 -7.38 -6.75 -9.99
C PRO A 83 -6.42 -6.16 -8.96
N ALA A 84 -5.15 -5.99 -9.31
CA ALA A 84 -4.16 -5.40 -8.39
C ALA A 84 -4.48 -3.94 -8.10
N GLN A 85 -4.86 -3.16 -9.11
CA GLN A 85 -5.27 -1.77 -8.93
C GLN A 85 -6.52 -1.66 -8.07
N GLN A 86 -7.50 -2.52 -8.30
CA GLN A 86 -8.74 -2.51 -7.50
C GLN A 86 -8.45 -2.80 -6.03
N GLN A 87 -7.59 -3.76 -5.76
CA GLN A 87 -7.18 -4.09 -4.40
C GLN A 87 -6.47 -2.90 -3.75
N ALA A 88 -5.52 -2.30 -4.46
CA ALA A 88 -4.76 -1.17 -3.95
C ALA A 88 -5.66 0.05 -3.71
N ASP A 89 -6.58 0.32 -4.60
CA ASP A 89 -7.54 1.42 -4.45
C ASP A 89 -8.43 1.21 -3.23
N THR A 90 -8.90 -0.01 -3.01
CA THR A 90 -9.72 -0.34 -1.84
C THR A 90 -8.94 -0.08 -0.55
N ILE A 91 -7.71 -0.55 -0.49
CA ILE A 91 -6.84 -0.33 0.68
C ILE A 91 -6.60 1.17 0.90
N SER A 92 -6.32 1.89 -0.18
CA SER A 92 -6.08 3.34 -0.11
C SER A 92 -7.28 4.08 0.49
N ARG A 93 -8.49 3.74 0.03
CA ARG A 93 -9.70 4.37 0.56
C ARG A 93 -9.94 4.03 2.03
N MET A 94 -9.74 2.77 2.40
CA MET A 94 -9.88 2.33 3.78
C MET A 94 -8.91 3.08 4.70
N LEU A 95 -7.67 3.22 4.27
CA LEU A 95 -6.65 3.93 5.05
C LEU A 95 -6.97 5.42 5.17
N LEU A 96 -7.48 6.04 4.11
CA LEU A 96 -7.89 7.44 4.16
C LEU A 96 -9.03 7.65 5.15
N MET A 97 -10.04 6.79 5.13
CA MET A 97 -11.16 6.88 6.05
C MET A 97 -10.71 6.69 7.50
N LEU A 98 -9.81 5.71 7.72
CA LEU A 98 -9.26 5.47 9.04
C LEU A 98 -8.44 6.67 9.52
N LEU A 99 -7.60 7.23 8.64
CA LEU A 99 -6.79 8.39 8.98
C LEU A 99 -7.65 9.57 9.37
N ARG A 100 -8.71 9.86 8.60
CA ARG A 100 -9.65 10.94 8.92
C ARG A 100 -10.32 10.71 10.26
N ALA A 101 -10.72 9.48 10.55
CA ALA A 101 -11.34 9.16 11.84
C ALA A 101 -10.36 9.38 13.00
N LEU A 102 -9.08 9.02 12.81
CA LEU A 102 -8.07 9.17 13.84
C LEU A 102 -7.65 10.63 14.04
N GLU A 103 -7.73 11.45 13.00
CA GLU A 103 -7.35 12.87 13.06
C GLU A 103 -8.50 13.76 13.53
N ARG A 104 -9.70 13.22 13.62
CA ARG A 104 -10.83 13.97 14.13
C ARG A 104 -10.56 14.36 15.57
N PRO A 105 -10.85 15.60 15.98
CA PRO A 105 -10.71 15.97 17.40
C PRO A 105 -11.48 15.00 18.25
N ALA A 106 -10.88 14.57 19.35
CA ALA A 106 -11.59 13.76 20.33
C ALA A 106 -12.84 14.51 20.76
N ARG A 107 -13.99 13.84 20.81
CA ARG A 107 -15.18 14.48 21.34
C ARG A 107 -14.88 14.87 22.77
N SER A 108 -15.05 16.15 23.06
CA SER A 108 -14.96 16.57 24.44
C SER A 108 -15.96 15.77 25.23
N ALA A 109 -15.62 15.51 26.46
CA ALA A 109 -16.57 14.87 27.38
C ALA A 109 -17.85 15.68 27.38
N ARG A 110 -18.88 15.07 27.00
CA ARG A 110 -20.19 15.70 26.97
C ARG A 110 -21.19 14.75 27.42
#